data_a96d4d40b8eeedc676bd2c665ba665cd
#
_entry.id   a96d4d40b8eeedc676bd2c665ba665cd
#
_cell.length_a   1.000
_cell.length_b   1.000
_cell.length_c   1.000
_cell.angle_alpha   90.00
_cell.angle_beta   90.00
_cell.angle_gamma   90.00
#
_symmetry.space_group_name_H-M   'P 1'
#
loop_
_entity.id
_entity.type
_entity.pdbx_description
1 polymer ?
#
loop_
_entity_poly.entity_id
_entity_poly.type
_entity_poly.pdbx_seq_one_letter_code
_entity_poly.pdbx_strand_id
1 'polypeptide(L)'
;MSANVGTIGNIGALENTGAIVGENKHPKGLYVLFGTEMWERFSFYSMLALFTLYLRDPVEGFGWTAAQATTLYANYLMFVYASPLIGGLIADRITGYRKAVMIGGVFFMAGHGLLSIPALWAVYAALTCLVIGNGFFKPNVSTMVGNLYPEGSHLKDRAYNIFYMGINIGAFLAPIVMEIVKSYFGFHAAFAVAAFGMLISVGILWYFKSLVEHPDDLANRKRNAATEKANVAATAVDAPPSGVSDQGTDETAARSADQTRQDTMNAVPNWKRIFALLVIFAIVIVFWMVFHQNGSTLTYWADDNTAWNVSGTISNSINAFWVVTLTFPLIWFWGYLDRRGKEPATPTKMAIGMTLTGLSFLVLYYAATVGENQAPTAQQLASGEFRINERVVTNLGAQGVPKDVLDKIVAAKDADGKNLIYGVKFSPKEDAATKQIVSGEQQLMTALNTVAPGQAAQHREAFLQRAHLFRVSAFWLIFAYAVVTLGELMLSPMGLSLVSKVAPINLRGLLMGGWFVATAIGNKLTQIGIYWDIWLQSTFFLVLAGMALVMAVVLFLLLKPLKRAMPGV
;
A
#
# COMPACT_ATOMS: atom_id res chain seq x y z
N MET A 1 -13.27 -74.50 17.94
CA MET A 1 -11.89 -74.52 17.46
C MET A 1 -11.58 -73.12 17.02
N SER A 2 -10.76 -72.51 17.80
CA SER A 2 -9.96 -71.27 17.74
C SER A 2 -10.25 -70.28 16.66
N ALA A 3 -10.81 -69.15 17.13
CA ALA A 3 -10.83 -67.84 16.54
C ALA A 3 -9.46 -67.21 16.70
N ASN A 4 -9.05 -66.39 15.71
CA ASN A 4 -7.95 -65.50 15.85
C ASN A 4 -8.52 -64.08 15.85
N VAL A 5 -8.47 -63.45 17.03
CA VAL A 5 -8.77 -62.04 17.25
C VAL A 5 -7.49 -61.25 16.96
N GLY A 6 -7.43 -60.60 15.84
CA GLY A 6 -6.35 -59.67 15.48
C GLY A 6 -6.72 -58.24 15.87
N THR A 7 -5.99 -57.72 16.76
CA THR A 7 -5.79 -56.41 17.37
C THR A 7 -6.33 -55.21 16.60
N ILE A 8 -7.35 -54.59 17.18
CA ILE A 8 -7.74 -53.20 16.91
C ILE A 8 -6.76 -52.30 17.70
N GLY A 9 -5.72 -51.84 17.04
CA GLY A 9 -4.74 -50.92 17.59
C GLY A 9 -4.91 -49.51 16.96
N ASN A 10 -5.25 -48.56 17.80
CA ASN A 10 -5.05 -47.13 17.63
C ASN A 10 -5.70 -46.42 16.42
N ILE A 11 -7.02 -46.28 16.43
CA ILE A 11 -7.73 -45.24 15.65
C ILE A 11 -7.83 -43.88 16.41
N GLY A 12 -7.40 -43.85 17.68
CA GLY A 12 -7.54 -42.62 18.52
C GLY A 12 -6.48 -41.53 18.37
N ALA A 13 -5.43 -41.72 17.55
CA ALA A 13 -4.32 -40.77 17.44
C ALA A 13 -4.35 -39.89 16.17
N LEU A 14 -5.34 -40.08 15.27
CA LEU A 14 -5.43 -39.34 14.00
C LEU A 14 -6.51 -38.26 13.98
N GLU A 15 -7.31 -38.11 15.04
CA GLU A 15 -8.37 -37.09 15.09
C GLU A 15 -7.91 -35.68 15.45
N ASN A 16 -6.65 -35.49 15.77
CA ASN A 16 -6.10 -34.13 16.11
C ASN A 16 -5.14 -33.55 15.09
N THR A 17 -4.94 -34.20 13.96
CA THR A 17 -4.24 -33.59 12.83
C THR A 17 -5.26 -32.90 11.94
N GLY A 18 -5.35 -31.57 11.99
CA GLY A 18 -6.24 -30.73 11.16
C GLY A 18 -6.01 -30.79 9.64
N ALA A 19 -5.70 -31.95 9.11
CA ALA A 19 -5.22 -32.17 7.75
C ALA A 19 -5.95 -33.29 6.99
N ILE A 20 -7.26 -33.39 7.10
CA ILE A 20 -8.11 -33.99 6.04
C ILE A 20 -9.50 -33.36 6.20
N VAL A 21 -9.62 -32.10 5.82
CA VAL A 21 -10.93 -31.54 5.54
C VAL A 21 -11.33 -32.07 4.17
N GLY A 22 -12.49 -32.73 4.06
CA GLY A 22 -13.00 -33.20 2.78
C GLY A 22 -12.96 -32.11 1.71
N GLU A 23 -12.73 -32.47 0.47
CA GLU A 23 -12.35 -31.64 -0.69
C GLU A 23 -13.17 -30.35 -0.96
N ASN A 24 -14.16 -30.01 -0.14
CA ASN A 24 -15.09 -28.89 -0.35
C ASN A 24 -15.11 -27.84 0.77
N LYS A 25 -14.26 -27.90 1.79
CA LYS A 25 -14.28 -26.92 2.90
C LYS A 25 -12.89 -26.36 3.19
N HIS A 26 -12.83 -25.04 3.43
CA HIS A 26 -11.60 -24.38 3.89
C HIS A 26 -11.24 -24.79 5.33
N PRO A 27 -9.95 -24.98 5.65
CA PRO A 27 -9.50 -25.27 7.01
C PRO A 27 -9.76 -24.06 7.91
N LYS A 28 -10.04 -24.31 9.20
CA LYS A 28 -10.29 -23.25 10.19
C LYS A 28 -9.10 -22.28 10.33
N GLY A 29 -7.89 -22.75 10.10
CA GLY A 29 -6.67 -21.93 10.09
C GLY A 29 -6.72 -20.76 9.10
N LEU A 30 -7.44 -20.89 7.98
CA LEU A 30 -7.62 -19.79 7.04
C LEU A 30 -8.31 -18.57 7.69
N TYR A 31 -9.35 -18.81 8.49
CA TYR A 31 -10.09 -17.73 9.14
C TYR A 31 -9.27 -17.07 10.26
N VAL A 32 -8.38 -17.84 10.91
CA VAL A 32 -7.41 -17.32 11.86
C VAL A 32 -6.44 -16.36 11.15
N LEU A 33 -5.85 -16.79 10.04
CA LEU A 33 -4.91 -15.97 9.27
C LEU A 33 -5.61 -14.77 8.62
N PHE A 34 -6.85 -14.94 8.15
CA PHE A 34 -7.70 -13.84 7.67
C PHE A 34 -7.89 -12.75 8.74
N GLY A 35 -8.31 -13.15 9.96
CA GLY A 35 -8.50 -12.20 11.05
C GLY A 35 -7.20 -11.54 11.50
N THR A 36 -6.12 -12.31 11.58
CA THR A 36 -4.78 -11.83 11.91
C THR A 36 -4.29 -10.77 10.91
N GLU A 37 -4.42 -11.04 9.60
CA GLU A 37 -4.04 -10.09 8.54
C GLU A 37 -4.96 -8.88 8.51
N MET A 38 -6.28 -9.07 8.64
CA MET A 38 -7.26 -7.97 8.62
C MET A 38 -6.93 -6.92 9.70
N TRP A 39 -6.65 -7.35 10.93
CA TRP A 39 -6.31 -6.44 12.03
C TRP A 39 -4.92 -5.84 11.89
N GLU A 40 -3.96 -6.57 11.34
CA GLU A 40 -2.65 -6.01 11.02
C GLU A 40 -2.76 -4.96 9.92
N ARG A 41 -3.51 -5.23 8.84
CA ARG A 41 -3.75 -4.24 7.78
C ARG A 41 -4.52 -3.03 8.31
N PHE A 42 -5.51 -3.23 9.17
CA PHE A 42 -6.15 -2.12 9.87
C PHE A 42 -5.11 -1.21 10.54
N SER A 43 -4.21 -1.78 11.35
CA SER A 43 -3.17 -1.00 12.05
C SER A 43 -2.20 -0.31 11.08
N PHE A 44 -1.76 -1.00 10.04
CA PHE A 44 -0.85 -0.47 9.03
C PHE A 44 -1.45 0.72 8.27
N TYR A 45 -2.66 0.57 7.76
CA TYR A 45 -3.35 1.65 7.02
C TYR A 45 -3.83 2.78 7.91
N SER A 46 -4.10 2.52 9.19
CA SER A 46 -4.33 3.56 10.21
C SER A 46 -3.16 4.52 10.31
N MET A 47 -1.95 3.97 10.45
CA MET A 47 -0.74 4.78 10.50
C MET A 47 -0.52 5.54 9.19
N LEU A 48 -0.61 4.88 8.03
CA LEU A 48 -0.39 5.53 6.74
C LEU A 48 -1.33 6.71 6.49
N ALA A 49 -2.61 6.58 6.89
CA ALA A 49 -3.61 7.62 6.70
C ALA A 49 -3.37 8.86 7.57
N LEU A 50 -2.79 8.69 8.75
CA LEU A 50 -2.55 9.77 9.71
C LEU A 50 -1.16 10.41 9.55
N PHE A 51 -0.15 9.64 9.15
CA PHE A 51 1.25 9.92 9.40
C PHE A 51 1.71 11.25 8.83
N THR A 52 1.46 11.50 7.54
CA THR A 52 1.92 12.73 6.90
C THR A 52 1.15 13.97 7.37
N LEU A 53 -0.12 13.82 7.72
CA LEU A 53 -0.91 14.90 8.33
C LEU A 53 -0.42 15.20 9.74
N TYR A 54 -0.13 14.17 10.55
CA TYR A 54 0.46 14.32 11.88
C TYR A 54 1.79 15.09 11.84
N LEU A 55 2.71 14.70 10.96
CA LEU A 55 3.99 15.40 10.85
C LEU A 55 3.83 16.89 10.51
N ARG A 56 2.80 17.24 9.73
CA ARG A 56 2.50 18.62 9.32
C ARG A 56 1.67 19.40 10.34
N ASP A 57 0.99 18.73 11.25
CA ASP A 57 0.17 19.38 12.26
C ASP A 57 1.06 20.21 13.21
N PRO A 58 0.77 21.53 13.40
CA PRO A 58 1.61 22.37 14.26
C PRO A 58 1.30 22.17 15.76
N VAL A 59 0.12 21.65 16.11
CA VAL A 59 -0.33 21.52 17.50
C VAL A 59 0.13 20.20 18.10
N GLU A 60 -0.36 19.09 17.55
CA GLU A 60 -0.02 17.75 18.05
C GLU A 60 1.22 17.16 17.39
N GLY A 61 1.53 17.56 16.15
CA GLY A 61 2.68 17.10 15.38
C GLY A 61 3.89 18.03 15.50
N PHE A 62 4.66 18.11 14.39
CA PHE A 62 5.93 18.83 14.36
C PHE A 62 5.90 20.11 13.51
N GLY A 63 4.75 20.46 12.89
CA GLY A 63 4.63 21.60 12.00
C GLY A 63 5.54 21.52 10.76
N TRP A 64 5.82 20.30 10.28
CA TRP A 64 6.72 20.10 9.15
C TRP A 64 6.11 20.56 7.84
N THR A 65 6.98 20.97 6.92
CA THR A 65 6.59 21.23 5.53
C THR A 65 6.20 19.93 4.82
N ALA A 66 5.46 20.04 3.70
CA ALA A 66 5.14 18.88 2.87
C ALA A 66 6.41 18.16 2.41
N ALA A 67 7.48 18.87 2.09
CA ALA A 67 8.75 18.31 1.67
C ALA A 67 9.39 17.41 2.77
N GLN A 68 9.42 17.89 4.01
CA GLN A 68 9.97 17.12 5.15
C GLN A 68 9.12 15.87 5.43
N ALA A 69 7.80 16.03 5.52
CA ALA A 69 6.88 14.93 5.79
C ALA A 69 6.91 13.87 4.68
N THR A 70 6.88 14.28 3.41
CA THR A 70 6.95 13.37 2.25
C THR A 70 8.29 12.65 2.17
N THR A 71 9.40 13.32 2.52
CA THR A 71 10.73 12.70 2.53
C THR A 71 10.80 11.55 3.54
N LEU A 72 10.31 11.76 4.77
CA LEU A 72 10.28 10.71 5.78
C LEU A 72 9.33 9.58 5.40
N TYR A 73 8.16 9.91 4.87
CA TYR A 73 7.18 8.95 4.37
C TYR A 73 7.77 8.06 3.25
N ALA A 74 8.42 8.65 2.25
CA ALA A 74 9.03 7.91 1.13
C ALA A 74 10.18 6.99 1.61
N ASN A 75 11.01 7.45 2.56
CA ASN A 75 12.03 6.61 3.19
C ASN A 75 11.41 5.42 3.93
N TYR A 76 10.38 5.66 4.72
CA TYR A 76 9.66 4.61 5.44
C TYR A 76 9.09 3.58 4.47
N LEU A 77 8.37 4.01 3.42
CA LEU A 77 7.81 3.10 2.42
C LEU A 77 8.90 2.27 1.73
N MET A 78 10.02 2.87 1.36
CA MET A 78 11.13 2.13 0.76
C MET A 78 11.58 0.98 1.67
N PHE A 79 11.84 1.26 2.94
CA PHE A 79 12.32 0.23 3.87
C PHE A 79 11.25 -0.81 4.22
N VAL A 80 9.99 -0.40 4.38
CA VAL A 80 8.86 -1.32 4.63
C VAL A 80 8.69 -2.33 3.49
N TYR A 81 8.85 -1.91 2.24
CA TYR A 81 8.72 -2.82 1.09
C TYR A 81 10.01 -3.60 0.78
N ALA A 82 11.16 -3.16 1.28
CA ALA A 82 12.42 -3.92 1.18
C ALA A 82 12.58 -4.96 2.30
N SER A 83 12.10 -4.69 3.51
CA SER A 83 12.28 -5.55 4.69
C SER A 83 11.74 -6.99 4.56
N PRO A 84 10.66 -7.29 3.80
CA PRO A 84 10.16 -8.64 3.59
C PRO A 84 11.18 -9.62 3.01
N LEU A 85 12.15 -9.13 2.22
CA LEU A 85 13.22 -9.96 1.68
C LEU A 85 14.08 -10.58 2.80
N ILE A 86 14.41 -9.77 3.80
CA ILE A 86 15.25 -10.20 4.93
C ILE A 86 14.44 -11.05 5.90
N GLY A 87 13.21 -10.60 6.26
CA GLY A 87 12.36 -11.30 7.20
C GLY A 87 11.90 -12.67 6.72
N GLY A 88 11.62 -12.81 5.43
CA GLY A 88 11.32 -14.11 4.81
C GLY A 88 12.50 -15.07 4.89
N LEU A 89 13.71 -14.61 4.55
CA LEU A 89 14.94 -15.43 4.64
C LEU A 89 15.22 -15.91 6.08
N ILE A 90 14.99 -15.04 7.07
CA ILE A 90 15.17 -15.41 8.49
C ILE A 90 14.10 -16.44 8.90
N ALA A 91 12.87 -16.27 8.47
CA ALA A 91 11.80 -17.23 8.76
C ALA A 91 12.08 -18.60 8.15
N ASP A 92 12.56 -18.64 6.90
CA ASP A 92 12.88 -19.89 6.22
C ASP A 92 13.99 -20.68 6.90
N ARG A 93 14.98 -20.01 7.46
CA ARG A 93 16.19 -20.67 7.95
C ARG A 93 16.26 -20.83 9.46
N ILE A 94 15.65 -19.91 10.23
CA ILE A 94 15.91 -19.74 11.67
C ILE A 94 14.64 -19.88 12.50
N THR A 95 13.61 -19.05 12.26
CA THR A 95 12.49 -18.91 13.19
C THR A 95 11.29 -19.81 12.85
N GLY A 96 11.07 -20.13 11.57
CA GLY A 96 9.80 -20.64 11.08
C GLY A 96 8.75 -19.52 10.94
N TYR A 97 7.71 -19.74 10.13
CA TYR A 97 6.77 -18.72 9.72
C TYR A 97 5.93 -18.16 10.87
N ARG A 98 5.32 -19.01 11.68
CA ARG A 98 4.46 -18.60 12.79
C ARG A 98 5.21 -17.73 13.82
N LYS A 99 6.41 -18.16 14.23
CA LYS A 99 7.23 -17.38 15.17
C LYS A 99 7.65 -16.05 14.55
N ALA A 100 7.98 -16.04 13.25
CA ALA A 100 8.29 -14.81 12.54
C ALA A 100 7.11 -13.84 12.56
N VAL A 101 5.89 -14.30 12.25
CA VAL A 101 4.67 -13.47 12.29
C VAL A 101 4.42 -12.93 13.70
N MET A 102 4.60 -13.74 14.75
CA MET A 102 4.47 -13.29 16.14
C MET A 102 5.49 -12.21 16.50
N ILE A 103 6.76 -12.40 16.14
CA ILE A 103 7.82 -11.41 16.34
C ILE A 103 7.46 -10.12 15.60
N GLY A 104 7.08 -10.22 14.32
CA GLY A 104 6.64 -9.09 13.51
C GLY A 104 5.47 -8.33 14.14
N GLY A 105 4.48 -9.06 14.66
CA GLY A 105 3.32 -8.49 15.35
C GLY A 105 3.69 -7.70 16.61
N VAL A 106 4.63 -8.20 17.42
CA VAL A 106 5.14 -7.50 18.60
C VAL A 106 5.87 -6.20 18.21
N PHE A 107 6.71 -6.24 17.16
CA PHE A 107 7.36 -5.03 16.64
C PHE A 107 6.35 -4.03 16.08
N PHE A 108 5.33 -4.47 15.37
CA PHE A 108 4.25 -3.58 14.91
C PHE A 108 3.51 -2.93 16.08
N MET A 109 3.15 -3.70 17.10
CA MET A 109 2.47 -3.19 18.29
C MET A 109 3.33 -2.14 19.00
N ALA A 110 4.63 -2.41 19.18
CA ALA A 110 5.58 -1.45 19.76
C ALA A 110 5.70 -0.20 18.88
N GLY A 111 5.79 -0.34 17.55
CA GLY A 111 5.89 0.78 16.62
C GLY A 111 4.67 1.69 16.68
N HIS A 112 3.46 1.14 16.60
CA HIS A 112 2.25 1.95 16.71
C HIS A 112 2.09 2.58 18.11
N GLY A 113 2.48 1.87 19.17
CA GLY A 113 2.49 2.41 20.53
C GLY A 113 3.47 3.58 20.69
N LEU A 114 4.66 3.50 20.11
CA LEU A 114 5.63 4.59 20.13
C LEU A 114 5.13 5.85 19.40
N LEU A 115 4.33 5.74 18.34
CA LEU A 115 3.71 6.89 17.67
C LEU A 115 2.72 7.65 18.57
N SER A 116 2.23 7.03 19.63
CA SER A 116 1.39 7.71 20.63
C SER A 116 2.18 8.66 21.53
N ILE A 117 3.52 8.65 21.47
CA ILE A 117 4.41 9.51 22.27
C ILE A 117 4.73 10.76 21.43
N PRO A 118 4.46 11.99 21.93
CA PRO A 118 4.66 13.23 21.20
C PRO A 118 6.15 13.66 21.18
N ALA A 119 7.02 12.79 20.62
CA ALA A 119 8.46 13.05 20.57
C ALA A 119 9.06 12.54 19.24
N LEU A 120 9.96 13.33 18.67
CA LEU A 120 10.58 13.02 17.37
C LEU A 120 11.39 11.72 17.41
N TRP A 121 12.12 11.44 18.50
CA TRP A 121 12.85 10.18 18.68
C TRP A 121 11.90 8.98 18.65
N ALA A 122 10.69 9.13 19.25
CA ALA A 122 9.69 8.07 19.26
C ALA A 122 9.15 7.77 17.86
N VAL A 123 9.01 8.80 17.01
CA VAL A 123 8.64 8.61 15.60
C VAL A 123 9.69 7.77 14.86
N TYR A 124 10.98 8.10 14.96
CA TYR A 124 12.03 7.31 14.29
C TYR A 124 12.12 5.87 14.85
N ALA A 125 12.03 5.69 16.15
CA ALA A 125 11.99 4.38 16.78
C ALA A 125 10.77 3.58 16.32
N ALA A 126 9.60 4.21 16.26
CA ALA A 126 8.36 3.64 15.76
C ALA A 126 8.51 3.13 14.31
N LEU A 127 8.98 3.99 13.40
CA LEU A 127 9.18 3.61 12.00
C LEU A 127 10.15 2.44 11.85
N THR A 128 11.22 2.41 12.65
CA THR A 128 12.16 1.29 12.68
C THR A 128 11.47 0.00 13.13
N CYS A 129 10.68 0.04 14.20
CA CYS A 129 9.89 -1.10 14.66
C CYS A 129 8.89 -1.56 13.58
N LEU A 130 8.20 -0.64 12.90
CA LEU A 130 7.25 -0.96 11.85
C LEU A 130 7.92 -1.59 10.63
N VAL A 131 9.12 -1.13 10.24
CA VAL A 131 9.91 -1.74 9.16
C VAL A 131 10.31 -3.17 9.50
N ILE A 132 10.82 -3.39 10.71
CA ILE A 132 11.19 -4.75 11.19
C ILE A 132 9.93 -5.62 11.27
N GLY A 133 8.85 -5.08 11.85
CA GLY A 133 7.56 -5.75 11.98
C GLY A 133 7.03 -6.25 10.64
N ASN A 134 6.98 -5.38 9.62
CA ASN A 134 6.51 -5.73 8.29
C ASN A 134 7.41 -6.79 7.62
N GLY A 135 8.72 -6.70 7.82
CA GLY A 135 9.67 -7.68 7.31
C GLY A 135 9.39 -9.09 7.79
N PHE A 136 9.11 -9.25 9.09
CA PHE A 136 8.80 -10.54 9.69
C PHE A 136 7.35 -10.99 9.46
N PHE A 137 6.39 -10.07 9.37
CA PHE A 137 4.97 -10.41 9.31
C PHE A 137 4.52 -10.75 7.89
N LYS A 138 4.62 -9.80 6.97
CA LYS A 138 3.95 -9.84 5.67
C LYS A 138 4.31 -11.04 4.77
N PRO A 139 5.59 -11.40 4.54
CA PRO A 139 5.91 -12.54 3.68
C PRO A 139 5.47 -13.86 4.31
N ASN A 140 5.53 -13.94 5.63
CA ASN A 140 5.36 -15.18 6.36
C ASN A 140 3.88 -15.56 6.56
N VAL A 141 3.01 -14.59 6.86
CA VAL A 141 1.57 -14.86 6.97
C VAL A 141 0.97 -15.34 5.65
N SER A 142 1.38 -14.75 4.52
CA SER A 142 0.95 -15.20 3.20
C SER A 142 1.44 -16.62 2.86
N THR A 143 2.66 -16.96 3.27
CA THR A 143 3.20 -18.32 3.14
C THR A 143 2.41 -19.32 4.00
N MET A 144 2.05 -18.93 5.22
CA MET A 144 1.22 -19.78 6.09
C MET A 144 -0.13 -20.09 5.46
N VAL A 145 -0.79 -19.14 4.79
CA VAL A 145 -2.03 -19.40 4.04
C VAL A 145 -1.82 -20.47 2.98
N GLY A 146 -0.75 -20.35 2.20
CA GLY A 146 -0.42 -21.33 1.17
C GLY A 146 -0.16 -22.73 1.73
N ASN A 147 0.47 -22.81 2.91
CA ASN A 147 0.84 -24.07 3.56
C ASN A 147 -0.34 -24.80 4.22
N LEU A 148 -1.51 -24.16 4.37
CA LEU A 148 -2.74 -24.83 4.82
C LEU A 148 -3.34 -25.78 3.78
N TYR A 149 -2.86 -25.74 2.55
CA TYR A 149 -3.41 -26.51 1.43
C TYR A 149 -2.34 -27.42 0.82
N PRO A 150 -2.71 -28.65 0.42
CA PRO A 150 -1.83 -29.50 -0.37
C PRO A 150 -1.44 -28.84 -1.70
N GLU A 151 -0.33 -29.26 -2.26
CA GLU A 151 0.05 -28.82 -3.62
C GLU A 151 -1.00 -29.29 -4.63
N GLY A 152 -1.38 -28.39 -5.56
CA GLY A 152 -2.39 -28.66 -6.57
C GLY A 152 -3.85 -28.51 -6.11
N SER A 153 -4.10 -28.14 -4.86
CA SER A 153 -5.48 -27.92 -4.37
C SER A 153 -6.15 -26.73 -5.07
N HIS A 154 -7.32 -26.98 -5.69
CA HIS A 154 -8.15 -25.94 -6.31
C HIS A 154 -8.74 -24.94 -5.30
N LEU A 155 -8.74 -25.27 -4.01
CA LEU A 155 -9.19 -24.39 -2.93
C LEU A 155 -8.14 -23.30 -2.58
N LYS A 156 -6.87 -23.51 -2.94
CA LYS A 156 -5.77 -22.61 -2.61
C LYS A 156 -5.98 -21.20 -3.17
N ASP A 157 -6.41 -21.09 -4.43
CA ASP A 157 -6.69 -19.78 -5.06
C ASP A 157 -7.87 -19.06 -4.39
N ARG A 158 -8.92 -19.82 -4.04
CA ARG A 158 -10.07 -19.26 -3.29
C ARG A 158 -9.65 -18.79 -1.89
N ALA A 159 -8.73 -19.50 -1.25
CA ALA A 159 -8.20 -19.13 0.06
C ALA A 159 -7.45 -17.81 0.00
N TYR A 160 -6.60 -17.60 -1.00
CA TYR A 160 -5.93 -16.32 -1.20
C TYR A 160 -6.92 -15.17 -1.49
N ASN A 161 -8.01 -15.43 -2.20
CA ASN A 161 -9.06 -14.42 -2.40
C ASN A 161 -9.75 -14.03 -1.09
N ILE A 162 -10.05 -15.02 -0.21
CA ILE A 162 -10.60 -14.75 1.12
C ILE A 162 -9.60 -13.96 1.96
N PHE A 163 -8.33 -14.36 1.96
CA PHE A 163 -7.26 -13.67 2.68
C PHE A 163 -7.10 -12.22 2.19
N TYR A 164 -7.11 -11.99 0.88
CA TYR A 164 -7.04 -10.68 0.26
C TYR A 164 -8.24 -9.79 0.60
N MET A 165 -9.43 -10.38 0.75
CA MET A 165 -10.61 -9.65 1.23
C MET A 165 -10.38 -9.09 2.64
N GLY A 166 -9.72 -9.84 3.54
CA GLY A 166 -9.34 -9.36 4.87
C GLY A 166 -8.43 -8.12 4.81
N ILE A 167 -7.45 -8.12 3.91
CA ILE A 167 -6.58 -6.95 3.66
C ILE A 167 -7.42 -5.71 3.33
N ASN A 168 -8.36 -5.84 2.40
CA ASN A 168 -9.16 -4.71 1.94
C ASN A 168 -10.18 -4.23 2.98
N ILE A 169 -10.76 -5.13 3.78
CA ILE A 169 -11.64 -4.74 4.90
C ILE A 169 -10.85 -3.92 5.91
N GLY A 170 -9.65 -4.38 6.31
CA GLY A 170 -8.77 -3.64 7.20
C GLY A 170 -8.39 -2.27 6.64
N ALA A 171 -8.00 -2.22 5.38
CA ALA A 171 -7.61 -0.99 4.69
C ALA A 171 -8.78 0.02 4.56
N PHE A 172 -10.00 -0.47 4.34
CA PHE A 172 -11.19 0.37 4.23
C PHE A 172 -11.61 0.97 5.58
N LEU A 173 -11.65 0.14 6.62
CA LEU A 173 -12.12 0.56 7.94
C LEU A 173 -11.12 1.48 8.65
N ALA A 174 -9.82 1.27 8.44
CA ALA A 174 -8.76 1.96 9.17
C ALA A 174 -8.88 3.49 9.08
N PRO A 175 -8.87 4.16 7.91
CA PRO A 175 -8.92 5.61 7.86
C PRO A 175 -10.23 6.18 8.40
N ILE A 176 -11.35 5.44 8.30
CA ILE A 176 -12.66 5.87 8.83
C ILE A 176 -12.60 5.91 10.36
N VAL A 177 -12.15 4.82 10.99
CA VAL A 177 -12.02 4.76 12.45
C VAL A 177 -11.00 5.80 12.94
N MET A 178 -9.89 5.95 12.22
CA MET A 178 -8.85 6.92 12.57
C MET A 178 -9.34 8.36 12.47
N GLU A 179 -10.14 8.69 11.47
CA GLU A 179 -10.73 10.03 11.36
C GLU A 179 -11.65 10.33 12.55
N ILE A 180 -12.50 9.37 12.92
CA ILE A 180 -13.40 9.50 14.08
C ILE A 180 -12.57 9.69 15.36
N VAL A 181 -11.61 8.80 15.65
CA VAL A 181 -10.82 8.89 16.88
C VAL A 181 -10.01 10.17 16.91
N LYS A 182 -9.35 10.54 15.81
CA LYS A 182 -8.56 11.76 15.72
C LYS A 182 -9.40 13.01 15.94
N SER A 183 -10.62 13.08 15.41
CA SER A 183 -11.47 14.26 15.54
C SER A 183 -11.96 14.52 16.97
N TYR A 184 -12.08 13.46 17.81
CA TYR A 184 -12.50 13.58 19.22
C TYR A 184 -11.33 13.59 20.19
N PHE A 185 -10.24 12.88 19.90
CA PHE A 185 -9.17 12.57 20.87
C PHE A 185 -7.76 12.88 20.36
N GLY A 186 -7.62 13.37 19.13
CA GLY A 186 -6.33 13.75 18.54
C GLY A 186 -5.54 12.60 17.93
N PHE A 187 -4.38 12.94 17.35
CA PHE A 187 -3.53 11.99 16.62
C PHE A 187 -2.95 10.89 17.51
N HIS A 188 -2.50 11.23 18.72
CA HIS A 188 -1.85 10.28 19.61
C HIS A 188 -2.80 9.17 20.06
N ALA A 189 -4.08 9.51 20.35
CA ALA A 189 -5.11 8.52 20.64
C ALA A 189 -5.39 7.62 19.44
N ALA A 190 -5.42 8.18 18.22
CA ALA A 190 -5.62 7.41 17.00
C ALA A 190 -4.48 6.40 16.77
N PHE A 191 -3.22 6.78 17.00
CA PHE A 191 -2.09 5.83 16.95
C PHE A 191 -2.17 4.73 18.03
N ALA A 192 -2.67 5.06 19.24
CA ALA A 192 -2.91 4.06 20.28
C ALA A 192 -3.97 3.02 19.84
N VAL A 193 -5.03 3.44 19.14
CA VAL A 193 -6.04 2.53 18.57
C VAL A 193 -5.42 1.61 17.50
N ALA A 194 -4.49 2.11 16.68
CA ALA A 194 -3.75 1.28 15.75
C ALA A 194 -2.91 0.21 16.49
N ALA A 195 -2.25 0.57 17.61
CA ALA A 195 -1.53 -0.39 18.45
C ALA A 195 -2.48 -1.45 19.04
N PHE A 196 -3.68 -1.06 19.46
CA PHE A 196 -4.70 -1.99 19.95
C PHE A 196 -5.18 -2.96 18.85
N GLY A 197 -5.33 -2.50 17.61
CA GLY A 197 -5.61 -3.36 16.47
C GLY A 197 -4.54 -4.46 16.30
N MET A 198 -3.26 -4.12 16.49
CA MET A 198 -2.19 -5.12 16.47
C MET A 198 -2.24 -6.09 17.65
N LEU A 199 -2.62 -5.62 18.83
CA LEU A 199 -2.83 -6.50 19.99
C LEU A 199 -3.90 -7.56 19.68
N ILE A 200 -5.00 -7.17 19.00
CA ILE A 200 -6.03 -8.12 18.56
C ILE A 200 -5.45 -9.11 17.54
N SER A 201 -4.70 -8.64 16.54
CA SER A 201 -4.05 -9.50 15.53
C SER A 201 -3.16 -10.56 16.17
N VAL A 202 -2.25 -10.14 17.04
CA VAL A 202 -1.34 -11.02 17.78
C VAL A 202 -2.11 -11.96 18.71
N GLY A 203 -3.14 -11.46 19.39
CA GLY A 203 -4.01 -12.23 20.27
C GLY A 203 -4.76 -13.36 19.53
N ILE A 204 -5.32 -13.08 18.36
CA ILE A 204 -5.96 -14.09 17.50
C ILE A 204 -4.97 -15.20 17.15
N LEU A 205 -3.80 -14.83 16.64
CA LEU A 205 -2.79 -15.80 16.23
C LEU A 205 -2.26 -16.62 17.42
N TRP A 206 -2.05 -15.98 18.57
CA TRP A 206 -1.58 -16.64 19.78
C TRP A 206 -2.60 -17.62 20.35
N TYR A 207 -3.87 -17.20 20.45
CA TYR A 207 -4.95 -18.01 21.02
C TYR A 207 -5.28 -19.23 20.14
N PHE A 208 -5.35 -19.03 18.82
CA PHE A 208 -5.70 -20.07 17.85
C PHE A 208 -4.48 -20.73 17.19
N LYS A 209 -3.31 -20.61 17.78
CA LYS A 209 -2.03 -21.11 17.23
C LYS A 209 -2.06 -22.57 16.79
N SER A 210 -2.81 -23.43 17.51
CA SER A 210 -2.93 -24.85 17.21
C SER A 210 -3.56 -25.14 15.83
N LEU A 211 -4.40 -24.22 15.31
CA LEU A 211 -5.04 -24.35 14.01
C LEU A 211 -4.11 -24.04 12.83
N VAL A 212 -2.96 -23.40 13.10
CA VAL A 212 -1.97 -22.96 12.10
C VAL A 212 -0.54 -23.48 12.41
N GLU A 213 -0.40 -24.33 13.43
CA GLU A 213 0.91 -24.77 13.94
C GLU A 213 1.58 -25.81 13.03
N HIS A 214 0.83 -26.74 12.51
CA HIS A 214 1.34 -27.93 11.85
C HIS A 214 2.09 -27.67 10.52
N PRO A 215 1.63 -26.77 9.63
CA PRO A 215 2.32 -26.47 8.38
C PRO A 215 3.59 -25.63 8.56
N ASP A 216 3.82 -25.05 9.75
CA ASP A 216 4.83 -23.99 9.98
C ASP A 216 5.99 -24.44 10.88
N ASP A 217 5.99 -25.66 11.38
CA ASP A 217 7.06 -26.14 12.25
C ASP A 217 8.35 -26.39 11.44
N LEU A 218 9.39 -25.63 11.74
CA LEU A 218 10.70 -25.75 11.11
C LEU A 218 11.30 -27.16 11.27
N ALA A 219 11.05 -27.81 12.40
CA ALA A 219 11.48 -29.18 12.66
C ALA A 219 10.76 -30.17 11.75
N ASN A 220 9.45 -30.01 11.54
CA ASN A 220 8.67 -30.82 10.61
C ASN A 220 9.10 -30.61 9.16
N ARG A 221 9.36 -29.37 8.75
CA ARG A 221 9.89 -29.09 7.40
C ARG A 221 11.24 -29.74 7.17
N LYS A 222 12.18 -29.64 8.13
CA LYS A 222 13.49 -30.30 8.06
C LYS A 222 13.36 -31.82 7.99
N ARG A 223 12.45 -32.40 8.78
CA ARG A 223 12.16 -33.83 8.78
C ARG A 223 11.56 -34.28 7.44
N ASN A 224 10.57 -33.55 6.92
CA ASN A 224 9.93 -33.87 5.65
C ASN A 224 10.91 -33.73 4.47
N ALA A 225 11.74 -32.69 4.45
CA ALA A 225 12.80 -32.55 3.45
C ALA A 225 13.88 -33.65 3.52
N ALA A 226 14.19 -34.12 4.72
CA ALA A 226 15.10 -35.26 4.88
C ALA A 226 14.44 -36.58 4.40
N THR A 227 13.16 -36.77 4.68
CA THR A 227 12.37 -37.96 4.23
C THR A 227 12.21 -37.96 2.72
N GLU A 228 11.94 -36.78 2.11
CA GLU A 228 11.83 -36.62 0.66
C GLU A 228 13.16 -36.93 -0.04
N LYS A 229 14.26 -36.42 0.49
CA LYS A 229 15.62 -36.76 -0.01
C LYS A 229 15.92 -38.23 0.11
N ALA A 230 15.51 -38.87 1.22
CA ALA A 230 15.68 -40.29 1.43
C ALA A 230 14.80 -41.13 0.45
N ASN A 231 13.56 -40.71 0.22
CA ASN A 231 12.66 -41.33 -0.75
C ASN A 231 13.13 -41.18 -2.19
N VAL A 232 13.61 -39.97 -2.59
CA VAL A 232 14.21 -39.75 -3.90
C VAL A 232 15.48 -40.60 -4.10
N ALA A 233 16.29 -40.78 -3.05
CA ALA A 233 17.43 -41.69 -3.09
C ALA A 233 17.02 -43.17 -3.17
N ALA A 234 15.91 -43.55 -2.53
CA ALA A 234 15.39 -44.92 -2.57
C ALA A 234 14.69 -45.23 -3.90
N THR A 235 13.95 -44.27 -4.50
CA THR A 235 13.27 -44.47 -5.79
C THR A 235 14.22 -44.44 -7.00
N ALA A 236 15.44 -43.98 -6.83
CA ALA A 236 16.46 -44.03 -7.88
C ALA A 236 17.03 -45.43 -8.11
N VAL A 237 16.67 -46.41 -7.26
CA VAL A 237 17.21 -47.80 -7.32
C VAL A 237 16.24 -48.79 -7.95
N ASP A 238 14.90 -48.54 -7.93
CA ASP A 238 13.91 -49.50 -8.48
C ASP A 238 12.69 -48.74 -9.07
N ALA A 239 12.65 -48.58 -10.37
CA ALA A 239 11.42 -48.15 -11.07
C ALA A 239 11.09 -49.12 -12.23
N PRO A 240 10.05 -49.98 -12.11
CA PRO A 240 9.39 -50.56 -13.27
C PRO A 240 8.40 -49.56 -13.86
N PRO A 241 8.06 -49.62 -15.16
CA PRO A 241 7.17 -48.68 -15.84
C PRO A 241 5.73 -48.93 -15.42
N SER A 242 5.15 -48.02 -14.67
CA SER A 242 3.76 -48.04 -14.25
C SER A 242 2.82 -47.56 -15.37
N GLY A 243 1.86 -48.43 -15.67
CA GLY A 243 0.81 -48.23 -16.65
C GLY A 243 -0.10 -47.04 -16.33
N VAL A 244 -0.57 -46.44 -17.38
CA VAL A 244 -1.57 -45.36 -17.44
C VAL A 244 -2.90 -45.87 -16.88
N SER A 245 -3.42 -45.26 -15.84
CA SER A 245 -4.83 -45.33 -15.47
C SER A 245 -5.56 -44.06 -15.91
N ASP A 246 -6.45 -44.29 -16.83
CA ASP A 246 -7.33 -43.33 -17.47
C ASP A 246 -8.44 -42.89 -16.50
N GLN A 247 -8.38 -41.65 -15.97
CA GLN A 247 -9.54 -40.97 -15.37
C GLN A 247 -9.37 -39.44 -15.48
N GLY A 248 -10.23 -38.79 -16.27
CA GLY A 248 -10.49 -37.35 -16.22
C GLY A 248 -10.05 -36.57 -17.46
N THR A 249 -10.88 -36.52 -18.48
CA THR A 249 -10.61 -35.86 -19.76
C THR A 249 -10.43 -34.32 -19.68
N ASP A 250 -10.97 -33.65 -18.67
CA ASP A 250 -10.84 -32.18 -18.52
C ASP A 250 -9.55 -31.75 -17.78
N GLU A 251 -9.11 -32.49 -16.78
CA GLU A 251 -7.84 -32.22 -16.10
C GLU A 251 -6.62 -32.52 -16.99
N THR A 252 -6.72 -33.53 -17.83
CA THR A 252 -5.65 -33.89 -18.78
C THR A 252 -5.46 -32.84 -19.88
N ALA A 253 -6.54 -32.24 -20.36
CA ALA A 253 -6.49 -31.15 -21.33
C ALA A 253 -5.88 -29.86 -20.73
N ALA A 254 -6.23 -29.52 -19.50
CA ALA A 254 -5.66 -28.37 -18.79
C ALA A 254 -4.16 -28.58 -18.46
N ARG A 255 -3.76 -29.78 -18.01
CA ARG A 255 -2.34 -30.14 -17.78
C ARG A 255 -1.52 -30.15 -19.05
N SER A 256 -2.08 -30.64 -20.17
CA SER A 256 -1.39 -30.63 -21.47
C SER A 256 -1.20 -29.20 -22.01
N ALA A 257 -2.18 -28.32 -21.81
CA ALA A 257 -2.08 -26.91 -22.20
C ALA A 257 -1.02 -26.14 -21.37
N ASP A 258 -0.94 -26.42 -20.08
CA ASP A 258 0.06 -25.80 -19.20
C ASP A 258 1.49 -26.33 -19.49
N GLN A 259 1.63 -27.63 -19.77
CA GLN A 259 2.89 -28.20 -20.23
C GLN A 259 3.34 -27.60 -21.57
N THR A 260 2.45 -27.49 -22.55
CA THR A 260 2.76 -26.86 -23.84
C THR A 260 3.18 -25.40 -23.68
N ARG A 261 2.55 -24.64 -22.77
CA ARG A 261 2.96 -23.27 -22.44
C ARG A 261 4.35 -23.21 -21.79
N GLN A 262 4.65 -24.11 -20.86
CA GLN A 262 5.96 -24.19 -20.23
C GLN A 262 7.05 -24.58 -21.23
N ASP A 263 6.79 -25.52 -22.12
CA ASP A 263 7.75 -25.94 -23.16
C ASP A 263 8.02 -24.81 -24.15
N THR A 264 6.97 -24.09 -24.57
CA THR A 264 7.10 -22.90 -25.43
C THR A 264 7.91 -21.79 -24.74
N MET A 265 7.68 -21.56 -23.43
CA MET A 265 8.45 -20.61 -22.64
C MET A 265 9.90 -21.03 -22.47
N ASN A 266 10.19 -22.32 -22.25
CA ASN A 266 11.52 -22.85 -22.09
C ASN A 266 12.35 -22.82 -23.38
N ALA A 267 11.72 -22.79 -24.53
CA ALA A 267 12.37 -22.58 -25.83
C ALA A 267 12.94 -21.14 -25.99
N VAL A 268 12.46 -20.18 -25.18
CA VAL A 268 12.98 -18.80 -25.22
C VAL A 268 14.26 -18.71 -24.38
N PRO A 269 15.37 -18.15 -24.94
CA PRO A 269 16.61 -17.97 -24.19
C PRO A 269 16.43 -17.20 -22.88
N ASN A 270 17.02 -17.67 -21.78
CA ASN A 270 16.86 -17.10 -20.44
C ASN A 270 17.16 -15.59 -20.38
N TRP A 271 18.17 -15.11 -21.10
CA TRP A 271 18.52 -13.69 -21.11
C TRP A 271 17.39 -12.80 -21.67
N LYS A 272 16.63 -13.28 -22.68
CA LYS A 272 15.48 -12.54 -23.23
C LYS A 272 14.35 -12.45 -22.21
N ARG A 273 14.09 -13.53 -21.48
CA ARG A 273 13.09 -13.60 -20.40
C ARG A 273 13.46 -12.66 -19.26
N ILE A 274 14.73 -12.70 -18.81
CA ILE A 274 15.24 -11.83 -17.76
C ILE A 274 15.17 -10.36 -18.19
N PHE A 275 15.60 -10.04 -19.41
CA PHE A 275 15.57 -8.67 -19.92
C PHE A 275 14.12 -8.13 -19.99
N ALA A 276 13.17 -8.95 -20.45
CA ALA A 276 11.76 -8.57 -20.48
C ALA A 276 11.22 -8.25 -19.06
N LEU A 277 11.59 -9.05 -18.06
CA LEU A 277 11.22 -8.78 -16.66
C LEU A 277 11.86 -7.50 -16.13
N LEU A 278 13.14 -7.23 -16.43
CA LEU A 278 13.81 -5.99 -16.03
C LEU A 278 13.15 -4.75 -16.63
N VAL A 279 12.73 -4.83 -17.90
CA VAL A 279 11.96 -3.75 -18.54
C VAL A 279 10.63 -3.52 -17.80
N ILE A 280 9.92 -4.58 -17.44
CA ILE A 280 8.67 -4.48 -16.68
C ILE A 280 8.94 -3.89 -15.30
N PHE A 281 10.02 -4.29 -14.61
CA PHE A 281 10.39 -3.72 -13.32
C PHE A 281 10.64 -2.21 -13.41
N ALA A 282 11.32 -1.74 -14.47
CA ALA A 282 11.54 -0.30 -14.69
C ALA A 282 10.22 0.46 -14.85
N ILE A 283 9.24 -0.11 -15.57
CA ILE A 283 7.91 0.48 -15.73
C ILE A 283 7.13 0.49 -14.42
N VAL A 284 7.21 -0.59 -13.66
CA VAL A 284 6.52 -0.75 -12.36
C VAL A 284 7.08 0.20 -11.30
N ILE A 285 8.36 0.56 -11.35
CA ILE A 285 8.95 1.61 -10.51
C ILE A 285 8.15 2.92 -10.67
N VAL A 286 7.91 3.35 -11.91
CA VAL A 286 7.14 4.58 -12.17
C VAL A 286 5.68 4.45 -11.72
N PHE A 287 5.07 3.28 -11.94
CA PHE A 287 3.72 3.02 -11.43
C PHE A 287 3.61 3.23 -9.92
N TRP A 288 4.48 2.58 -9.13
CA TRP A 288 4.45 2.70 -7.68
C TRP A 288 4.79 4.10 -7.18
N MET A 289 5.70 4.81 -7.86
CA MET A 289 5.99 6.21 -7.56
C MET A 289 4.75 7.10 -7.69
N VAL A 290 3.98 6.91 -8.77
CA VAL A 290 2.76 7.70 -9.04
C VAL A 290 1.62 7.26 -8.12
N PHE A 291 1.42 5.94 -7.96
CA PHE A 291 0.33 5.38 -7.17
C PHE A 291 0.44 5.71 -5.68
N HIS A 292 1.62 5.59 -5.08
CA HIS A 292 1.82 5.81 -3.64
C HIS A 292 1.82 7.30 -3.23
N GLN A 293 1.45 8.21 -4.13
CA GLN A 293 1.08 9.57 -3.75
C GLN A 293 -0.17 9.61 -2.86
N ASN A 294 -0.95 8.52 -2.79
CA ASN A 294 -2.17 8.41 -1.99
C ASN A 294 -1.93 8.64 -0.48
N GLY A 295 -0.79 8.26 0.08
CA GLY A 295 -0.46 8.50 1.49
C GLY A 295 0.27 9.83 1.76
N SER A 296 0.49 10.67 0.76
CA SER A 296 1.16 11.97 0.88
C SER A 296 0.41 13.05 0.12
N THR A 297 0.77 13.35 -1.12
CA THR A 297 0.23 14.51 -1.85
C THR A 297 -1.27 14.41 -2.14
N LEU A 298 -1.83 13.21 -2.37
CA LEU A 298 -3.28 13.05 -2.50
C LEU A 298 -4.00 13.23 -1.15
N THR A 299 -3.37 12.85 -0.04
CA THR A 299 -3.89 13.15 1.30
C THR A 299 -3.86 14.65 1.57
N TYR A 300 -2.79 15.37 1.14
CA TYR A 300 -2.73 16.83 1.23
C TYR A 300 -3.80 17.49 0.35
N TRP A 301 -3.99 17.01 -0.88
CA TRP A 301 -5.07 17.47 -1.75
C TRP A 301 -6.44 17.28 -1.13
N ALA A 302 -6.67 16.12 -0.53
CA ALA A 302 -7.91 15.79 0.14
C ALA A 302 -8.19 16.72 1.34
N ASP A 303 -7.14 17.08 2.08
CA ASP A 303 -7.22 17.94 3.27
C ASP A 303 -7.36 19.43 2.92
N ASP A 304 -6.59 19.91 1.93
CA ASP A 304 -6.45 21.32 1.64
C ASP A 304 -7.39 21.79 0.52
N ASN A 305 -7.64 20.96 -0.49
CA ASN A 305 -8.27 21.38 -1.75
C ASN A 305 -9.59 20.67 -2.08
N THR A 306 -10.10 19.80 -1.19
CA THR A 306 -11.35 19.09 -1.42
C THR A 306 -12.48 19.68 -0.57
N ALA A 307 -13.63 19.98 -1.22
CA ALA A 307 -14.81 20.52 -0.56
C ALA A 307 -15.61 19.39 0.14
N TRP A 308 -15.20 19.06 1.35
CA TRP A 308 -15.88 18.15 2.28
C TRP A 308 -15.59 18.55 3.73
N ASN A 309 -16.35 17.96 4.68
CA ASN A 309 -16.27 18.31 6.10
C ASN A 309 -15.47 17.29 6.91
N VAL A 310 -14.54 16.57 6.27
CA VAL A 310 -13.66 15.58 6.89
C VAL A 310 -12.23 15.89 6.51
N SER A 311 -11.26 15.41 7.28
CA SER A 311 -9.86 15.65 6.94
C SER A 311 -9.38 14.72 5.81
N GLY A 312 -8.19 15.01 5.30
CA GLY A 312 -7.55 14.21 4.26
C GLY A 312 -7.34 12.74 4.62
N THR A 313 -7.38 12.36 5.89
CA THR A 313 -7.27 10.97 6.38
C THR A 313 -8.24 10.04 5.67
N ILE A 314 -9.50 10.47 5.47
CA ILE A 314 -10.57 9.65 4.88
C ILE A 314 -10.29 9.26 3.42
N SER A 315 -9.46 10.03 2.70
CA SER A 315 -9.16 9.76 1.29
C SER A 315 -8.52 8.39 1.07
N ASN A 316 -7.81 7.88 2.07
CA ASN A 316 -7.16 6.57 2.00
C ASN A 316 -8.17 5.40 1.99
N SER A 317 -9.39 5.59 2.50
CA SER A 317 -10.48 4.59 2.39
C SER A 317 -11.06 4.48 0.99
N ILE A 318 -10.95 5.54 0.17
CA ILE A 318 -11.59 5.59 -1.16
C ILE A 318 -10.99 4.55 -2.09
N ASN A 319 -9.65 4.38 -2.07
CA ASN A 319 -9.00 3.35 -2.86
C ASN A 319 -9.48 1.94 -2.45
N ALA A 320 -9.45 1.60 -1.16
CA ALA A 320 -9.89 0.30 -0.67
C ALA A 320 -11.38 0.02 -0.99
N PHE A 321 -12.25 1.04 -0.91
CA PHE A 321 -13.64 0.96 -1.36
C PHE A 321 -13.72 0.57 -2.84
N TRP A 322 -12.97 1.26 -3.70
CA TRP A 322 -13.00 0.96 -5.14
C TRP A 322 -12.36 -0.38 -5.47
N VAL A 323 -11.31 -0.82 -4.73
CA VAL A 323 -10.74 -2.16 -4.90
C VAL A 323 -11.81 -3.22 -4.71
N VAL A 324 -12.56 -3.16 -3.61
CA VAL A 324 -13.63 -4.13 -3.32
C VAL A 324 -14.75 -4.05 -4.37
N THR A 325 -15.20 -2.84 -4.70
CA THR A 325 -16.35 -2.63 -5.58
C THR A 325 -16.04 -2.98 -7.05
N LEU A 326 -14.84 -2.64 -7.54
CA LEU A 326 -14.48 -2.80 -8.95
C LEU A 326 -13.87 -4.18 -9.28
N THR A 327 -13.39 -4.93 -8.28
CA THR A 327 -12.81 -6.26 -8.51
C THR A 327 -13.80 -7.21 -9.18
N PHE A 328 -15.04 -7.29 -8.68
CA PHE A 328 -16.03 -8.22 -9.22
C PHE A 328 -16.47 -7.86 -10.67
N PRO A 329 -16.83 -6.61 -10.99
CA PRO A 329 -17.11 -6.20 -12.36
C PRO A 329 -15.93 -6.45 -13.30
N LEU A 330 -14.70 -6.21 -12.85
CA LEU A 330 -13.50 -6.41 -13.66
C LEU A 330 -13.25 -7.89 -13.95
N ILE A 331 -13.38 -8.77 -12.98
CA ILE A 331 -13.27 -10.24 -13.15
C ILE A 331 -14.35 -10.72 -14.13
N TRP A 332 -15.59 -10.28 -13.94
CA TRP A 332 -16.69 -10.60 -14.85
C TRP A 332 -16.39 -10.14 -16.29
N PHE A 333 -15.88 -8.93 -16.46
CA PHE A 333 -15.52 -8.37 -17.76
C PHE A 333 -14.41 -9.17 -18.46
N TRP A 334 -13.36 -9.55 -17.73
CA TRP A 334 -12.30 -10.40 -18.28
C TRP A 334 -12.82 -11.78 -18.66
N GLY A 335 -13.61 -12.42 -17.80
CA GLY A 335 -14.25 -13.70 -18.13
C GLY A 335 -15.22 -13.63 -19.32
N TYR A 336 -15.87 -12.49 -19.54
CA TYR A 336 -16.68 -12.26 -20.72
C TYR A 336 -15.83 -12.15 -22.01
N LEU A 337 -14.69 -11.45 -21.95
CA LEU A 337 -13.76 -11.34 -23.07
C LEU A 337 -13.06 -12.67 -23.37
N ASP A 338 -12.69 -13.43 -22.35
CA ASP A 338 -12.06 -14.74 -22.46
C ASP A 338 -12.97 -15.72 -23.20
N ARG A 339 -14.25 -15.83 -22.80
CA ARG A 339 -15.25 -16.65 -23.52
C ARG A 339 -15.43 -16.28 -24.99
N ARG A 340 -15.01 -15.08 -25.40
CA ARG A 340 -15.03 -14.61 -26.79
C ARG A 340 -13.66 -14.74 -27.48
N GLY A 341 -12.65 -15.27 -26.81
CA GLY A 341 -11.27 -15.33 -27.32
C GLY A 341 -10.63 -13.95 -27.53
N LYS A 342 -11.11 -12.91 -26.82
CA LYS A 342 -10.67 -11.50 -26.95
C LYS A 342 -9.98 -10.98 -25.70
N GLU A 343 -9.70 -11.83 -24.71
CA GLU A 343 -9.00 -11.40 -23.51
C GLU A 343 -7.58 -10.93 -23.86
N PRO A 344 -7.19 -9.71 -23.46
CA PRO A 344 -5.84 -9.20 -23.73
C PRO A 344 -4.79 -9.97 -22.93
N ALA A 345 -3.61 -10.16 -23.52
CA ALA A 345 -2.44 -10.70 -22.84
C ALA A 345 -2.02 -9.82 -21.64
N THR A 346 -1.39 -10.43 -20.64
CA THR A 346 -0.98 -9.75 -19.40
C THR A 346 -0.22 -8.43 -19.62
N PRO A 347 0.79 -8.32 -20.50
CA PRO A 347 1.45 -7.04 -20.77
C PRO A 347 0.51 -5.97 -21.34
N THR A 348 -0.53 -6.38 -22.10
CA THR A 348 -1.52 -5.44 -22.64
C THR A 348 -2.43 -4.90 -21.51
N LYS A 349 -2.86 -5.76 -20.58
CA LYS A 349 -3.62 -5.33 -19.40
C LYS A 349 -2.81 -4.36 -18.55
N MET A 350 -1.51 -4.62 -18.36
CA MET A 350 -0.62 -3.70 -17.64
C MET A 350 -0.49 -2.34 -18.36
N ALA A 351 -0.42 -2.33 -19.70
CA ALA A 351 -0.37 -1.09 -20.48
C ALA A 351 -1.67 -0.26 -20.32
N ILE A 352 -2.83 -0.93 -20.36
CA ILE A 352 -4.13 -0.31 -20.10
C ILE A 352 -4.17 0.24 -18.66
N GLY A 353 -3.71 -0.55 -17.68
CA GLY A 353 -3.64 -0.12 -16.28
C GLY A 353 -2.80 1.13 -16.08
N MET A 354 -1.63 1.19 -16.74
CA MET A 354 -0.75 2.36 -16.70
C MET A 354 -1.39 3.58 -17.37
N THR A 355 -2.14 3.38 -18.46
CA THR A 355 -2.91 4.44 -19.11
C THR A 355 -3.98 5.00 -18.19
N LEU A 356 -4.76 4.13 -17.54
CA LEU A 356 -5.78 4.55 -16.58
C LEU A 356 -5.17 5.33 -15.40
N THR A 357 -4.01 4.88 -14.90
CA THR A 357 -3.27 5.62 -13.88
C THR A 357 -2.93 7.04 -14.35
N GLY A 358 -2.40 7.21 -15.57
CA GLY A 358 -2.14 8.52 -16.12
C GLY A 358 -3.40 9.38 -16.30
N LEU A 359 -4.49 8.78 -16.79
CA LEU A 359 -5.78 9.46 -16.95
C LEU A 359 -6.37 9.92 -15.61
N SER A 360 -6.20 9.16 -14.52
CA SER A 360 -6.66 9.58 -13.19
C SER A 360 -5.99 10.87 -12.72
N PHE A 361 -4.70 11.04 -12.99
CA PHE A 361 -3.99 12.27 -12.66
C PHE A 361 -4.31 13.43 -13.62
N LEU A 362 -4.75 13.16 -14.87
CA LEU A 362 -5.34 14.20 -15.74
C LEU A 362 -6.68 14.71 -15.20
N VAL A 363 -7.48 13.85 -14.59
CA VAL A 363 -8.71 14.30 -13.89
C VAL A 363 -8.37 15.28 -12.76
N LEU A 364 -7.35 14.97 -11.96
CA LEU A 364 -6.90 15.86 -10.88
C LEU A 364 -6.23 17.13 -11.42
N TYR A 365 -5.47 17.03 -12.51
CA TYR A 365 -4.95 18.19 -13.23
C TYR A 365 -6.06 19.16 -13.62
N TYR A 366 -7.12 18.67 -14.24
CA TYR A 366 -8.27 19.49 -14.61
C TYR A 366 -8.93 20.13 -13.38
N ALA A 367 -9.19 19.36 -12.33
CA ALA A 367 -9.76 19.85 -11.08
C ALA A 367 -8.90 20.96 -10.44
N ALA A 368 -7.57 20.76 -10.43
CA ALA A 368 -6.62 21.73 -9.91
C ALA A 368 -6.63 23.03 -10.74
N THR A 369 -6.62 22.90 -12.07
CA THR A 369 -6.68 24.06 -12.99
C THR A 369 -7.95 24.87 -12.78
N VAL A 370 -9.10 24.22 -12.58
CA VAL A 370 -10.36 24.91 -12.29
C VAL A 370 -10.26 25.69 -10.97
N GLY A 371 -9.72 25.06 -9.91
CA GLY A 371 -9.57 25.71 -8.60
C GLY A 371 -8.55 26.86 -8.61
N GLU A 372 -7.41 26.67 -9.26
CA GLU A 372 -6.33 27.66 -9.34
C GLU A 372 -6.70 28.92 -10.13
N ASN A 373 -7.59 28.79 -11.11
CA ASN A 373 -8.03 29.92 -11.95
C ASN A 373 -9.22 30.69 -11.36
N GLN A 374 -9.79 30.24 -10.24
CA GLN A 374 -10.88 30.95 -9.56
C GLN A 374 -10.31 31.95 -8.54
N ALA A 375 -10.53 33.23 -8.75
CA ALA A 375 -10.26 34.24 -7.73
C ALA A 375 -11.22 34.03 -6.54
N PRO A 376 -10.72 34.00 -5.28
CA PRO A 376 -11.59 33.82 -4.13
C PRO A 376 -12.49 35.05 -3.94
N THR A 377 -13.77 34.80 -3.66
CA THR A 377 -14.72 35.85 -3.30
C THR A 377 -14.45 36.38 -1.88
N ALA A 378 -14.96 37.57 -1.55
CA ALA A 378 -14.83 38.13 -0.20
C ALA A 378 -15.37 37.18 0.90
N GLN A 379 -16.47 36.45 0.62
CA GLN A 379 -17.02 35.47 1.53
C GLN A 379 -16.09 34.27 1.72
N GLN A 380 -15.45 33.78 0.64
CA GLN A 380 -14.47 32.68 0.70
C GLN A 380 -13.21 33.09 1.45
N LEU A 381 -12.78 34.35 1.34
CA LEU A 381 -11.66 34.84 2.14
C LEU A 381 -12.04 34.95 3.63
N ALA A 382 -13.22 35.42 3.98
CA ALA A 382 -13.65 35.59 5.37
C ALA A 382 -13.80 34.24 6.13
N SER A 383 -14.26 33.20 5.44
CA SER A 383 -14.46 31.85 6.01
C SER A 383 -13.41 30.83 5.61
N GLY A 384 -12.41 31.24 4.81
CA GLY A 384 -11.47 30.36 4.17
C GLY A 384 -10.35 29.86 5.06
N GLU A 385 -9.57 28.97 4.47
CA GLU A 385 -8.33 28.43 5.04
C GLU A 385 -7.15 28.98 4.26
N PHE A 386 -6.03 29.14 4.97
CA PHE A 386 -4.84 29.77 4.41
C PHE A 386 -3.60 28.98 4.75
N ARG A 387 -2.61 28.98 3.84
CA ARG A 387 -1.27 28.43 4.08
C ARG A 387 -0.23 29.22 3.29
N ILE A 388 0.84 29.61 3.97
CA ILE A 388 2.00 30.23 3.35
C ILE A 388 3.06 29.14 3.15
N ASN A 389 3.30 28.78 1.90
CA ASN A 389 4.33 27.82 1.48
C ASN A 389 5.31 28.49 0.51
N GLU A 390 6.30 27.74 -0.01
CA GLU A 390 7.34 28.26 -0.90
C GLU A 390 6.77 28.99 -2.14
N ARG A 391 5.76 28.41 -2.78
CA ARG A 391 5.07 29.02 -3.93
C ARG A 391 4.42 30.36 -3.55
N VAL A 392 3.77 30.42 -2.40
CA VAL A 392 3.12 31.65 -1.91
C VAL A 392 4.17 32.71 -1.61
N VAL A 393 5.27 32.36 -0.95
CA VAL A 393 6.40 33.26 -0.67
C VAL A 393 6.97 33.83 -1.96
N THR A 394 7.22 32.97 -2.95
CA THR A 394 7.73 33.39 -4.28
C THR A 394 6.76 34.38 -4.97
N ASN A 395 5.46 34.08 -4.96
CA ASN A 395 4.44 34.95 -5.57
C ASN A 395 4.27 36.29 -4.84
N LEU A 396 4.36 36.29 -3.51
CA LEU A 396 4.32 37.51 -2.72
C LEU A 396 5.52 38.42 -3.01
N GLY A 397 6.72 37.84 -3.15
CA GLY A 397 7.92 38.59 -3.58
C GLY A 397 7.76 39.22 -4.96
N ALA A 398 7.16 38.49 -5.92
CA ALA A 398 6.85 39.01 -7.25
C ALA A 398 5.80 40.15 -7.22
N GLN A 399 4.97 40.25 -6.19
CA GLN A 399 3.98 41.29 -5.96
C GLN A 399 4.52 42.47 -5.13
N GLY A 400 5.81 42.50 -4.82
CA GLY A 400 6.45 43.61 -4.15
C GLY A 400 6.45 43.56 -2.63
N VAL A 401 6.12 42.41 -2.02
CA VAL A 401 6.35 42.20 -0.58
C VAL A 401 7.84 42.15 -0.33
N PRO A 402 8.39 42.99 0.60
CA PRO A 402 9.83 43.08 0.84
C PRO A 402 10.44 41.74 1.24
N LYS A 403 11.62 41.43 0.71
CA LYS A 403 12.31 40.15 0.96
C LYS A 403 12.60 39.90 2.44
N ASP A 404 12.97 40.93 3.18
CA ASP A 404 13.24 40.83 4.63
C ASP A 404 11.99 40.42 5.42
N VAL A 405 10.78 40.84 4.95
CA VAL A 405 9.51 40.43 5.54
C VAL A 405 9.27 38.94 5.24
N LEU A 406 9.49 38.49 4.00
CA LEU A 406 9.34 37.09 3.61
C LEU A 406 10.34 36.19 4.34
N ASP A 407 11.60 36.61 4.48
CA ASP A 407 12.62 35.87 5.21
C ASP A 407 12.23 35.71 6.70
N LYS A 408 11.67 36.75 7.33
CA LYS A 408 11.14 36.69 8.71
C LYS A 408 9.97 35.68 8.81
N ILE A 409 9.04 35.67 7.86
CA ILE A 409 7.91 34.76 7.84
C ILE A 409 8.38 33.29 7.74
N VAL A 410 9.38 33.03 6.91
CA VAL A 410 9.95 31.69 6.73
C VAL A 410 10.74 31.23 7.95
N ALA A 411 11.47 32.15 8.59
CA ALA A 411 12.30 31.86 9.75
C ALA A 411 11.53 31.80 11.09
N ALA A 412 10.29 32.31 11.13
CA ALA A 412 9.51 32.45 12.36
C ALA A 412 9.20 31.10 12.99
N LYS A 413 9.59 30.95 14.28
CA LYS A 413 9.36 29.76 15.10
C LYS A 413 8.61 30.15 16.36
N ASP A 414 7.85 29.19 16.92
CA ASP A 414 7.30 29.30 18.26
C ASP A 414 8.33 28.91 19.34
N ALA A 415 7.91 28.90 20.62
CA ALA A 415 8.76 28.55 21.74
C ALA A 415 9.31 27.11 21.69
N ASP A 416 8.60 26.21 21.00
CA ASP A 416 8.95 24.80 20.83
C ASP A 416 9.80 24.57 19.56
N GLY A 417 10.15 25.64 18.82
CA GLY A 417 10.93 25.56 17.59
C GLY A 417 10.13 25.13 16.36
N LYS A 418 8.81 25.02 16.46
CA LYS A 418 7.91 24.74 15.32
C LYS A 418 7.69 25.97 14.47
N ASN A 419 7.35 25.79 13.19
CA ASN A 419 7.00 26.89 12.31
C ASN A 419 5.77 27.64 12.83
N LEU A 420 5.87 28.96 12.95
CA LEU A 420 4.77 29.82 13.39
C LEU A 420 3.82 30.17 12.22
N ILE A 421 4.36 30.31 11.00
CA ILE A 421 3.61 30.77 9.82
C ILE A 421 3.86 29.85 8.62
N TYR A 422 5.13 29.62 8.29
CA TYR A 422 5.51 28.90 7.07
C TYR A 422 5.10 27.42 7.15
N GLY A 423 4.28 26.98 6.19
CA GLY A 423 3.74 25.62 6.13
C GLY A 423 2.54 25.37 7.04
N VAL A 424 2.22 26.27 7.95
CA VAL A 424 1.09 26.16 8.89
C VAL A 424 -0.24 26.40 8.17
N LYS A 425 -1.24 25.57 8.47
CA LYS A 425 -2.61 25.74 7.99
C LYS A 425 -3.41 26.57 8.99
N PHE A 426 -3.92 27.71 8.56
CA PHE A 426 -4.81 28.58 9.31
C PHE A 426 -6.25 28.30 8.90
N SER A 427 -7.00 27.64 9.76
CA SER A 427 -8.41 27.28 9.54
C SER A 427 -9.29 27.84 10.65
N PRO A 428 -10.59 28.08 10.40
CA PRO A 428 -11.52 28.50 11.45
C PRO A 428 -11.49 27.53 12.62
N LYS A 429 -11.31 28.04 13.83
CA LYS A 429 -11.31 27.24 15.07
C LYS A 429 -11.95 28.00 16.22
N GLU A 430 -12.53 27.27 17.16
CA GLU A 430 -13.06 27.81 18.41
C GLU A 430 -11.91 28.20 19.33
N ASP A 431 -11.93 29.45 19.80
CA ASP A 431 -11.01 29.91 20.83
C ASP A 431 -11.42 29.32 22.19
N ALA A 432 -10.48 28.67 22.87
CA ALA A 432 -10.75 27.95 24.12
C ALA A 432 -11.21 28.87 25.27
N ALA A 433 -10.76 30.12 25.28
CA ALA A 433 -11.06 31.08 26.33
C ALA A 433 -12.37 31.82 26.07
N THR A 434 -12.59 32.27 24.83
CA THR A 434 -13.75 33.13 24.47
C THR A 434 -14.94 32.33 23.95
N LYS A 435 -14.74 31.05 23.58
CA LYS A 435 -15.75 30.21 22.90
C LYS A 435 -16.24 30.80 21.57
N GLN A 436 -15.51 31.74 21.00
CA GLN A 436 -15.83 32.34 19.70
C GLN A 436 -15.03 31.65 18.59
N ILE A 437 -15.62 31.60 17.39
CA ILE A 437 -14.91 31.09 16.21
C ILE A 437 -13.97 32.19 15.70
N VAL A 438 -12.67 31.94 15.76
CA VAL A 438 -11.63 32.78 15.15
C VAL A 438 -11.40 32.27 13.73
N SER A 439 -11.60 33.16 12.74
CA SER A 439 -11.42 32.80 11.33
C SER A 439 -9.95 32.49 10.99
N GLY A 440 -9.71 31.73 9.92
CA GLY A 440 -8.36 31.48 9.41
C GLY A 440 -7.64 32.76 9.02
N GLU A 441 -8.37 33.73 8.46
CA GLU A 441 -7.86 35.07 8.17
C GLU A 441 -7.32 35.78 9.43
N GLN A 442 -8.14 35.85 10.50
CA GLN A 442 -7.74 36.51 11.74
C GLN A 442 -6.50 35.87 12.36
N GLN A 443 -6.43 34.52 12.34
CA GLN A 443 -5.27 33.80 12.85
C GLN A 443 -4.00 34.11 12.03
N LEU A 444 -4.11 34.05 10.69
CA LEU A 444 -3.00 34.38 9.78
C LEU A 444 -2.51 35.81 10.00
N MET A 445 -3.43 36.78 10.04
CA MET A 445 -3.07 38.21 10.19
C MET A 445 -2.46 38.48 11.58
N THR A 446 -2.94 37.82 12.63
CA THR A 446 -2.34 37.91 13.97
C THR A 446 -0.91 37.37 13.96
N ALA A 447 -0.67 36.19 13.38
CA ALA A 447 0.66 35.62 13.25
C ALA A 447 1.61 36.50 12.43
N LEU A 448 1.14 37.05 11.30
CA LEU A 448 1.92 37.96 10.47
C LEU A 448 2.27 39.27 11.21
N ASN A 449 1.33 39.85 11.97
CA ASN A 449 1.60 41.06 12.76
C ASN A 449 2.59 40.81 13.90
N THR A 450 2.65 39.62 14.48
CA THR A 450 3.66 39.26 15.47
C THR A 450 5.06 39.25 14.89
N VAL A 451 5.21 38.77 13.64
CA VAL A 451 6.52 38.59 12.98
C VAL A 451 6.97 39.84 12.20
N ALA A 452 6.04 40.54 11.56
CA ALA A 452 6.31 41.71 10.76
C ALA A 452 5.25 42.82 11.02
N PRO A 453 5.34 43.54 12.15
CA PRO A 453 4.35 44.56 12.53
C PRO A 453 4.17 45.61 11.43
N GLY A 454 2.92 45.95 11.13
CA GLY A 454 2.55 46.94 10.11
C GLY A 454 2.60 46.44 8.66
N GLN A 455 3.48 45.52 8.32
CA GLN A 455 3.58 44.96 6.95
C GLN A 455 2.40 44.03 6.62
N ALA A 456 1.86 43.34 7.60
CA ALA A 456 0.66 42.50 7.43
C ALA A 456 -0.54 43.32 6.95
N ALA A 457 -0.76 44.49 7.53
CA ALA A 457 -1.85 45.40 7.13
C ALA A 457 -1.61 46.00 5.73
N GLN A 458 -0.39 46.41 5.44
CA GLN A 458 0.01 47.02 4.14
C GLN A 458 -0.19 46.06 2.97
N HIS A 459 0.12 44.76 3.15
CA HIS A 459 0.04 43.74 2.11
C HIS A 459 -1.08 42.71 2.35
N ARG A 460 -2.10 43.07 3.17
CA ARG A 460 -3.17 42.16 3.60
C ARG A 460 -3.83 41.45 2.43
N GLU A 461 -4.23 42.17 1.40
CA GLU A 461 -4.91 41.61 0.25
C GLU A 461 -4.04 40.58 -0.49
N ALA A 462 -2.76 40.89 -0.71
CA ALA A 462 -1.80 40.01 -1.35
C ALA A 462 -1.63 38.72 -0.54
N PHE A 463 -1.49 38.81 0.80
CA PHE A 463 -1.39 37.65 1.66
C PHE A 463 -2.64 36.79 1.58
N LEU A 464 -3.84 37.35 1.69
CA LEU A 464 -5.09 36.60 1.69
C LEU A 464 -5.36 35.95 0.35
N GLN A 465 -5.18 36.64 -0.76
CA GLN A 465 -5.41 36.07 -2.09
C GLN A 465 -4.44 34.93 -2.43
N ARG A 466 -3.15 35.07 -2.05
CA ARG A 466 -2.12 34.09 -2.41
C ARG A 466 -2.04 32.92 -1.46
N ALA A 467 -2.33 33.13 -0.16
CA ALA A 467 -2.31 32.06 0.83
C ALA A 467 -3.62 31.27 0.90
N HIS A 468 -4.70 31.74 0.29
CA HIS A 468 -6.01 31.08 0.28
C HIS A 468 -5.93 29.69 -0.34
N LEU A 469 -6.48 28.68 0.35
CA LEU A 469 -6.61 27.32 -0.13
C LEU A 469 -7.95 27.19 -0.87
N PHE A 470 -7.90 27.11 -2.21
CA PHE A 470 -9.10 26.86 -2.99
C PHE A 470 -9.63 25.45 -2.73
N ARG A 471 -10.95 25.26 -2.88
CA ARG A 471 -11.61 23.96 -2.73
C ARG A 471 -12.44 23.61 -3.95
N VAL A 472 -12.27 22.39 -4.44
CA VAL A 472 -13.06 21.80 -5.53
C VAL A 472 -13.91 20.64 -5.02
N SER A 473 -14.96 20.29 -5.78
CA SER A 473 -15.86 19.19 -5.42
C SER A 473 -15.08 17.88 -5.14
N ALA A 474 -15.49 17.18 -4.08
CA ALA A 474 -14.99 15.86 -3.73
C ALA A 474 -15.18 14.81 -4.85
N PHE A 475 -16.12 15.05 -5.76
CA PHE A 475 -16.35 14.20 -6.92
C PHE A 475 -15.07 13.95 -7.72
N TRP A 476 -14.26 14.97 -7.94
CA TRP A 476 -13.00 14.84 -8.73
C TRP A 476 -12.02 13.87 -8.09
N LEU A 477 -11.85 13.95 -6.78
CA LEU A 477 -10.97 13.04 -6.03
C LEU A 477 -11.51 11.61 -6.03
N ILE A 478 -12.81 11.43 -5.74
CA ILE A 478 -13.47 10.12 -5.70
C ILE A 478 -13.41 9.45 -7.07
N PHE A 479 -13.65 10.21 -8.15
CA PHE A 479 -13.58 9.71 -9.51
C PHE A 479 -12.15 9.38 -9.94
N ALA A 480 -11.16 10.21 -9.60
CA ALA A 480 -9.76 9.92 -9.84
C ALA A 480 -9.32 8.62 -9.15
N TYR A 481 -9.75 8.41 -7.90
CA TYR A 481 -9.51 7.15 -7.18
C TYR A 481 -10.16 5.95 -7.87
N ALA A 482 -11.38 6.07 -8.41
CA ALA A 482 -12.01 4.99 -9.18
C ALA A 482 -11.16 4.59 -10.39
N VAL A 483 -10.68 5.59 -11.14
CA VAL A 483 -9.87 5.35 -12.36
C VAL A 483 -8.49 4.78 -12.02
N VAL A 484 -7.79 5.31 -11.00
CA VAL A 484 -6.47 4.78 -10.61
C VAL A 484 -6.58 3.38 -10.03
N THR A 485 -7.65 3.06 -9.31
CA THR A 485 -7.89 1.72 -8.76
C THR A 485 -8.13 0.69 -9.86
N LEU A 486 -8.85 1.05 -10.93
CA LEU A 486 -8.93 0.19 -12.11
C LEU A 486 -7.55 -0.08 -12.71
N GLY A 487 -6.69 0.95 -12.77
CA GLY A 487 -5.29 0.81 -13.19
C GLY A 487 -4.51 -0.13 -12.29
N GLU A 488 -4.65 0.01 -10.99
CA GLU A 488 -4.01 -0.84 -9.97
C GLU A 488 -4.41 -2.32 -10.13
N LEU A 489 -5.71 -2.59 -10.24
CA LEU A 489 -6.24 -3.96 -10.39
C LEU A 489 -5.75 -4.66 -11.67
N MET A 490 -5.40 -3.90 -12.70
CA MET A 490 -4.83 -4.42 -13.95
C MET A 490 -3.31 -4.60 -13.91
N LEU A 491 -2.61 -3.99 -12.95
CA LEU A 491 -1.15 -3.99 -12.93
C LEU A 491 -0.60 -4.81 -11.74
N SER A 492 -1.06 -4.55 -10.54
CA SER A 492 -0.47 -5.09 -9.31
C SER A 492 -0.60 -6.62 -9.20
N PRO A 493 -1.79 -7.26 -9.37
CA PRO A 493 -1.92 -8.71 -9.30
C PRO A 493 -1.21 -9.42 -10.45
N MET A 494 -1.20 -8.79 -11.63
CA MET A 494 -0.61 -9.36 -12.84
C MET A 494 0.91 -9.45 -12.78
N GLY A 495 1.57 -8.50 -12.08
CA GLY A 495 3.02 -8.43 -12.04
C GLY A 495 3.68 -9.61 -11.35
N LEU A 496 3.23 -9.98 -10.16
CA LEU A 496 3.77 -11.14 -9.44
C LEU A 496 3.51 -12.45 -10.19
N SER A 497 2.31 -12.61 -10.75
CA SER A 497 1.96 -13.76 -11.61
C SER A 497 2.88 -13.83 -12.83
N LEU A 498 3.15 -12.69 -13.47
CA LEU A 498 4.05 -12.61 -14.61
C LEU A 498 5.46 -13.08 -14.26
N VAL A 499 6.03 -12.57 -13.16
CA VAL A 499 7.37 -12.98 -12.72
C VAL A 499 7.43 -14.48 -12.45
N SER A 500 6.42 -15.04 -11.77
CA SER A 500 6.39 -16.47 -11.44
C SER A 500 6.33 -17.37 -12.68
N LYS A 501 5.65 -16.93 -13.75
CA LYS A 501 5.47 -17.67 -15.01
C LYS A 501 6.68 -17.53 -15.95
N VAL A 502 7.31 -16.36 -15.99
CA VAL A 502 8.36 -16.02 -16.97
C VAL A 502 9.77 -16.31 -16.44
N ALA A 503 10.00 -16.17 -15.14
CA ALA A 503 11.32 -16.32 -14.57
C ALA A 503 11.89 -17.74 -14.81
N PRO A 504 13.15 -17.87 -15.22
CA PRO A 504 13.83 -19.17 -15.23
C PRO A 504 13.80 -19.82 -13.84
N ILE A 505 13.59 -21.14 -13.78
CA ILE A 505 13.41 -21.90 -12.52
C ILE A 505 14.53 -21.58 -11.51
N ASN A 506 15.77 -21.59 -11.96
CA ASN A 506 16.95 -21.33 -11.12
C ASN A 506 17.07 -19.89 -10.60
N LEU A 507 16.36 -18.93 -11.20
CA LEU A 507 16.41 -17.50 -10.87
C LEU A 507 15.05 -16.95 -10.40
N ARG A 508 14.05 -17.81 -10.26
CA ARG A 508 12.68 -17.37 -9.92
C ARG A 508 12.63 -16.61 -8.59
N GLY A 509 13.27 -17.12 -7.56
CA GLY A 509 13.35 -16.44 -6.26
C GLY A 509 14.05 -15.08 -6.34
N LEU A 510 15.16 -14.99 -7.09
CA LEU A 510 15.89 -13.74 -7.29
C LEU A 510 15.05 -12.70 -8.03
N LEU A 511 14.34 -13.09 -9.08
CA LEU A 511 13.50 -12.20 -9.87
C LEU A 511 12.20 -11.80 -9.13
N MET A 512 11.66 -12.70 -8.29
CA MET A 512 10.58 -12.32 -7.35
C MET A 512 11.07 -11.28 -6.34
N GLY A 513 12.29 -11.45 -5.81
CA GLY A 513 12.95 -10.43 -5.01
C GLY A 513 13.15 -9.12 -5.77
N GLY A 514 13.51 -9.18 -7.05
CA GLY A 514 13.63 -8.02 -7.95
C GLY A 514 12.33 -7.20 -8.08
N TRP A 515 11.17 -7.86 -8.11
CA TRP A 515 9.88 -7.18 -8.08
C TRP A 515 9.68 -6.34 -6.81
N PHE A 516 10.02 -6.88 -5.63
CA PHE A 516 9.92 -6.13 -4.37
C PHE A 516 10.95 -4.99 -4.31
N VAL A 517 12.14 -5.18 -4.86
CA VAL A 517 13.14 -4.10 -4.99
C VAL A 517 12.62 -3.00 -5.91
N ALA A 518 12.02 -3.34 -7.05
CA ALA A 518 11.39 -2.36 -7.95
C ALA A 518 10.28 -1.58 -7.24
N THR A 519 9.43 -2.27 -6.47
CA THR A 519 8.39 -1.63 -5.65
C THR A 519 9.00 -0.68 -4.60
N ALA A 520 10.06 -1.09 -3.91
CA ALA A 520 10.75 -0.28 -2.90
C ALA A 520 11.39 0.98 -3.53
N ILE A 521 12.00 0.86 -4.72
CA ILE A 521 12.54 2.01 -5.48
C ILE A 521 11.41 2.96 -5.88
N GLY A 522 10.30 2.44 -6.43
CA GLY A 522 9.13 3.26 -6.77
C GLY A 522 8.60 4.01 -5.56
N ASN A 523 8.51 3.35 -4.41
CA ASN A 523 8.09 3.96 -3.15
C ASN A 523 9.06 5.05 -2.67
N LYS A 524 10.37 4.87 -2.85
CA LYS A 524 11.33 5.94 -2.58
C LYS A 524 11.13 7.15 -3.48
N LEU A 525 10.82 6.91 -4.75
CA LEU A 525 10.58 7.98 -5.73
C LEU A 525 9.27 8.75 -5.49
N THR A 526 8.36 8.29 -4.61
CA THR A 526 7.23 9.12 -4.13
C THR A 526 7.71 10.41 -3.49
N GLN A 527 9.00 10.50 -3.17
CA GLN A 527 9.64 11.73 -2.73
C GLN A 527 9.49 12.90 -3.72
N ILE A 528 9.10 12.69 -4.98
CA ILE A 528 8.71 13.77 -5.90
C ILE A 528 7.67 14.71 -5.28
N GLY A 529 6.91 14.25 -4.29
CA GLY A 529 6.00 15.08 -3.48
C GLY A 529 6.65 16.23 -2.72
N ILE A 530 8.00 16.34 -2.65
CA ILE A 530 8.70 17.52 -2.12
C ILE A 530 8.38 18.78 -2.92
N TYR A 531 8.02 18.64 -4.21
CA TYR A 531 7.63 19.76 -5.07
C TYR A 531 6.18 20.22 -4.87
N TRP A 532 5.41 19.59 -3.97
CA TRP A 532 4.01 19.92 -3.70
C TRP A 532 3.80 21.39 -3.29
N ASP A 533 4.66 21.91 -2.43
CA ASP A 533 4.60 23.31 -1.97
C ASP A 533 5.30 24.31 -2.91
N ILE A 534 6.02 23.81 -3.94
CA ILE A 534 6.79 24.63 -4.89
C ILE A 534 6.01 24.85 -6.19
N TRP A 535 5.48 23.76 -6.77
CA TRP A 535 4.73 23.82 -8.02
C TRP A 535 3.26 24.14 -7.79
N LEU A 536 2.56 24.58 -8.85
CA LEU A 536 1.11 24.56 -8.89
C LEU A 536 0.63 23.10 -8.77
N GLN A 537 -0.48 22.86 -8.08
CA GLN A 537 -1.05 21.51 -7.96
C GLN A 537 -1.40 20.93 -9.34
N SER A 538 -1.90 21.78 -10.26
CA SER A 538 -2.13 21.40 -11.66
C SER A 538 -0.84 20.92 -12.33
N THR A 539 0.26 21.67 -12.22
CA THR A 539 1.56 21.27 -12.76
C THR A 539 2.04 19.94 -12.15
N PHE A 540 1.91 19.78 -10.84
CA PHE A 540 2.29 18.55 -10.14
C PHE A 540 1.53 17.33 -10.69
N PHE A 541 0.21 17.42 -10.80
CA PHE A 541 -0.60 16.35 -11.36
C PHE A 541 -0.34 16.09 -12.84
N LEU A 542 -0.07 17.15 -13.62
CA LEU A 542 0.30 16.98 -15.04
C LEU A 542 1.62 16.23 -15.22
N VAL A 543 2.61 16.50 -14.37
CA VAL A 543 3.90 15.78 -14.38
C VAL A 543 3.68 14.29 -14.07
N LEU A 544 2.91 13.97 -13.02
CA LEU A 544 2.59 12.57 -12.67
C LEU A 544 1.82 11.87 -13.80
N ALA A 545 0.82 12.53 -14.37
CA ALA A 545 0.07 12.03 -15.51
C ALA A 545 0.98 11.77 -16.71
N GLY A 546 1.86 12.72 -17.03
CA GLY A 546 2.81 12.62 -18.14
C GLY A 546 3.76 11.45 -17.96
N MET A 547 4.32 11.25 -16.77
CA MET A 547 5.20 10.11 -16.47
C MET A 547 4.49 8.76 -16.65
N ALA A 548 3.26 8.64 -16.14
CA ALA A 548 2.47 7.43 -16.29
C ALA A 548 2.09 7.16 -17.75
N LEU A 549 1.65 8.18 -18.50
CA LEU A 549 1.27 8.04 -19.91
C LEU A 549 2.49 7.74 -20.81
N VAL A 550 3.64 8.34 -20.55
CA VAL A 550 4.89 8.00 -21.27
C VAL A 550 5.23 6.53 -21.06
N MET A 551 5.16 6.02 -19.81
CA MET A 551 5.40 4.61 -19.54
C MET A 551 4.35 3.71 -20.17
N ALA A 552 3.09 4.13 -20.23
CA ALA A 552 2.05 3.40 -20.96
C ALA A 552 2.39 3.28 -22.46
N VAL A 553 2.80 4.39 -23.09
CA VAL A 553 3.23 4.39 -24.50
C VAL A 553 4.46 3.49 -24.70
N VAL A 554 5.46 3.58 -23.83
CA VAL A 554 6.64 2.69 -23.87
C VAL A 554 6.20 1.22 -23.81
N LEU A 555 5.28 0.89 -22.89
CA LEU A 555 4.78 -0.48 -22.74
C LEU A 555 3.99 -0.93 -23.99
N PHE A 556 3.17 -0.07 -24.59
CA PHE A 556 2.49 -0.37 -25.85
C PHE A 556 3.46 -0.63 -27.01
N LEU A 557 4.51 0.16 -27.14
CA LEU A 557 5.57 -0.04 -28.14
C LEU A 557 6.33 -1.35 -27.93
N LEU A 558 6.52 -1.74 -26.67
CA LEU A 558 7.22 -2.97 -26.29
C LEU A 558 6.33 -4.23 -26.29
N LEU A 559 5.02 -4.14 -26.55
CA LEU A 559 4.12 -5.31 -26.53
C LEU A 559 4.58 -6.44 -27.46
N LYS A 560 5.01 -6.11 -28.70
CA LYS A 560 5.47 -7.13 -29.67
C LYS A 560 6.74 -7.85 -29.18
N PRO A 561 7.83 -7.16 -28.80
CA PRO A 561 9.01 -7.83 -28.26
C PRO A 561 8.73 -8.56 -26.93
N LEU A 562 7.90 -8.01 -26.04
CA LEU A 562 7.54 -8.67 -24.79
C LEU A 562 6.77 -9.97 -25.03
N LYS A 563 5.76 -9.97 -25.91
CA LYS A 563 5.03 -11.21 -26.28
C LYS A 563 5.95 -12.28 -26.90
N ARG A 564 6.99 -11.89 -27.65
CA ARG A 564 7.98 -12.84 -28.19
C ARG A 564 8.92 -13.39 -27.11
N ALA A 565 9.25 -12.58 -26.10
CA ALA A 565 10.09 -13.00 -24.98
C ALA A 565 9.31 -13.80 -23.91
N MET A 566 7.98 -13.68 -23.90
CA MET A 566 7.06 -14.28 -22.93
C MET A 566 5.86 -14.91 -23.63
N PRO A 567 6.06 -15.98 -24.44
CA PRO A 567 4.95 -16.61 -25.15
C PRO A 567 3.97 -17.27 -24.18
N GLY A 568 2.68 -17.09 -24.42
CA GLY A 568 1.62 -17.69 -23.61
C GLY A 568 1.26 -16.94 -22.32
N VAL A 569 1.74 -15.69 -22.16
CA VAL A 569 1.45 -14.86 -20.97
C VAL A 569 0.64 -13.61 -21.34
#